data_7e6b16f3d2c27416608b06e5e60ed5d8
#
_entry.id   7e6b16f3d2c27416608b06e5e60ed5d8
#
_cell.length_a   1.000
_cell.length_b   1.000
_cell.length_c   1.000
_cell.angle_alpha   90.00
_cell.angle_beta   90.00
_cell.angle_gamma   90.00
#
_symmetry.space_group_name_H-M   'P 1'
#
loop_
_entity.id
_entity.type
_entity.pdbx_description
1 polymer ?
#
loop_
_entity_poly.entity_id
_entity_poly.type
_entity_poly.pdbx_seq_one_letter_code
_entity_poly.pdbx_strand_id
1 'polypeptide(L)'
;MKQTKLNIITALCLQMVLGAILLSCSTENDEYKKDSPSAENPAEPVGALLEDFSIEQLPAKTIYALGENIDLTGLNVTGKYDDGKQRPVKVTPEQISGFSSSAPVDKQEVTITIEGKQKSFSVQISPVRVENGVLTEVLKGHNEIILPNSVKSIPKAAFRGSQINKVVLNEGLQSIGDMAFFNSTVQEVVFPTTLE
;
A
#
# COMPACT_ATOMS: atom_id res chain seq x y z
N MET A 1 18.83 -31.61 32.65
CA MET A 1 19.28 -32.59 31.59
C MET A 1 18.30 -32.55 30.43
N LYS A 2 18.85 -32.42 29.24
CA LYS A 2 18.39 -32.49 27.83
C LYS A 2 18.11 -31.10 27.24
N GLN A 3 19.07 -30.49 26.67
CA GLN A 3 19.75 -30.37 25.35
C GLN A 3 18.82 -30.46 24.16
N THR A 4 18.74 -29.30 23.46
CA THR A 4 19.15 -29.00 22.08
C THR A 4 18.25 -29.45 20.94
N LYS A 5 17.91 -28.47 20.07
CA LYS A 5 18.38 -28.54 18.66
C LYS A 5 18.19 -27.19 17.94
N LEU A 6 19.34 -26.60 17.73
CA LEU A 6 19.60 -25.53 16.76
C LEU A 6 19.61 -26.16 15.36
N ASN A 7 18.83 -25.64 14.42
CA ASN A 7 19.01 -26.00 13.01
C ASN A 7 19.40 -24.75 12.21
N ILE A 8 20.69 -24.69 12.01
CA ILE A 8 21.34 -23.86 10.99
C ILE A 8 21.24 -24.62 9.68
N ILE A 9 20.64 -24.03 8.67
CA ILE A 9 20.80 -24.47 7.28
C ILE A 9 21.40 -23.31 6.49
N THR A 10 22.71 -23.31 6.47
CA THR A 10 23.55 -22.69 5.46
C THR A 10 23.59 -23.64 4.26
N ALA A 11 23.14 -23.17 3.11
CA ALA A 11 23.43 -23.87 1.85
C ALA A 11 24.00 -22.87 0.86
N LEU A 12 25.29 -22.87 0.81
CA LEU A 12 26.17 -22.32 -0.20
C LEU A 12 26.07 -23.22 -1.44
N CYS A 13 25.72 -22.67 -2.61
CA CYS A 13 25.96 -23.34 -3.88
C CYS A 13 26.56 -22.36 -4.88
N LEU A 14 27.86 -22.25 -4.82
CA LEU A 14 28.72 -21.71 -5.85
C LEU A 14 29.09 -22.87 -6.77
N GLN A 15 28.63 -22.86 -8.01
CA GLN A 15 29.20 -23.74 -9.06
C GLN A 15 29.56 -22.89 -10.28
N MET A 16 30.86 -22.69 -10.39
CA MET A 16 31.53 -22.33 -11.64
C MET A 16 31.49 -23.55 -12.57
N VAL A 17 31.05 -23.33 -13.81
CA VAL A 17 31.30 -24.25 -14.89
C VAL A 17 32.18 -23.53 -15.92
N LEU A 18 33.43 -23.91 -15.89
CA LEU A 18 34.40 -23.70 -16.97
C LEU A 18 34.07 -24.73 -18.04
N GLY A 19 33.72 -24.28 -19.24
CA GLY A 19 33.48 -25.15 -20.40
C GLY A 19 34.22 -24.65 -21.62
N ALA A 20 35.12 -25.48 -22.07
CA ALA A 20 36.17 -25.32 -23.04
C ALA A 20 35.76 -24.79 -24.43
N ILE A 21 36.66 -24.00 -24.94
CA ILE A 21 36.80 -23.59 -26.35
C ILE A 21 37.19 -24.79 -27.20
N LEU A 22 36.40 -25.12 -28.21
CA LEU A 22 36.90 -25.92 -29.34
C LEU A 22 36.86 -25.05 -30.59
N LEU A 23 38.04 -24.69 -31.02
CA LEU A 23 38.31 -24.18 -32.36
C LEU A 23 38.03 -25.28 -33.38
N SER A 24 37.17 -25.02 -34.35
CA SER A 24 37.15 -25.71 -35.61
C SER A 24 37.22 -24.70 -36.74
N CYS A 25 38.36 -24.69 -37.35
CA CYS A 25 38.63 -23.94 -38.58
C CYS A 25 38.20 -24.80 -39.78
N SER A 26 37.36 -24.28 -40.65
CA SER A 26 37.30 -24.72 -42.07
C SER A 26 36.94 -23.53 -42.92
N THR A 27 37.83 -23.28 -43.84
CA THR A 27 37.83 -22.37 -44.95
C THR A 27 36.81 -22.79 -45.99
N GLU A 28 36.07 -21.83 -46.57
CA GLU A 28 36.06 -21.54 -48.01
C GLU A 28 34.90 -20.61 -48.40
N ASN A 29 35.29 -19.50 -48.93
CA ASN A 29 34.93 -18.75 -50.13
C ASN A 29 33.50 -18.22 -50.35
N ASP A 30 33.52 -16.88 -50.50
CA ASP A 30 32.85 -16.06 -51.48
C ASP A 30 31.32 -16.02 -51.51
N GLU A 31 30.77 -14.92 -51.05
CA GLU A 31 30.15 -13.97 -51.96
C GLU A 31 29.82 -12.63 -51.27
N TYR A 32 30.49 -11.58 -51.70
CA TYR A 32 30.26 -10.20 -51.37
C TYR A 32 28.87 -9.79 -51.90
N LYS A 33 27.87 -9.75 -51.02
CA LYS A 33 26.64 -9.02 -51.29
C LYS A 33 26.54 -7.82 -50.37
N LYS A 34 26.93 -6.72 -50.95
CA LYS A 34 26.72 -5.36 -50.48
C LYS A 34 25.21 -5.10 -50.42
N ASP A 35 24.83 -4.30 -49.42
CA ASP A 35 23.61 -3.57 -49.27
C ASP A 35 22.57 -4.15 -48.29
N SER A 36 22.73 -3.73 -47.04
CA SER A 36 21.67 -2.97 -46.37
C SER A 36 22.29 -2.32 -45.15
N PRO A 37 22.07 -1.03 -44.89
CA PRO A 37 22.38 -0.48 -43.58
C PRO A 37 21.47 -1.21 -42.60
N SER A 38 22.11 -1.97 -41.70
CA SER A 38 21.41 -2.45 -40.50
C SER A 38 20.75 -1.23 -39.88
N ALA A 39 19.43 -1.24 -39.89
CA ALA A 39 18.69 -0.30 -39.09
C ALA A 39 19.29 -0.38 -37.68
N GLU A 40 20.05 0.65 -37.31
CA GLU A 40 20.35 0.91 -35.93
C GLU A 40 19.02 0.84 -35.22
N ASN A 41 18.84 -0.22 -34.44
CA ASN A 41 17.79 -0.25 -33.44
C ASN A 41 17.97 1.05 -32.66
N PRO A 42 17.04 2.01 -32.74
CA PRO A 42 17.21 3.25 -32.01
C PRO A 42 17.46 2.83 -30.58
N ALA A 43 18.65 3.21 -30.04
CA ALA A 43 18.99 2.99 -28.66
C ALA A 43 17.77 3.37 -27.83
N GLU A 44 17.25 2.44 -27.05
CA GLU A 44 16.16 2.75 -26.14
C GLU A 44 16.56 4.05 -25.44
N PRO A 45 15.72 5.08 -25.44
CA PRO A 45 16.10 6.36 -24.87
C PRO A 45 16.54 6.07 -23.45
N VAL A 46 17.80 6.39 -23.13
CA VAL A 46 18.31 6.39 -21.77
C VAL A 46 17.24 7.09 -20.95
N GLY A 47 16.56 6.37 -20.04
CA GLY A 47 15.31 6.81 -19.45
C GLY A 47 15.45 8.21 -18.87
N ALA A 48 14.55 9.10 -19.23
CA ALA A 48 14.54 10.44 -18.67
C ALA A 48 14.56 10.37 -17.15
N LEU A 49 15.38 11.22 -16.51
CA LEU A 49 15.55 11.21 -15.04
C LEU A 49 14.37 11.93 -14.36
N LEU A 50 13.88 11.36 -13.29
CA LEU A 50 12.84 12.00 -12.49
C LEU A 50 13.40 13.22 -11.75
N GLU A 51 12.91 14.42 -12.07
CA GLU A 51 13.27 15.65 -11.36
C GLU A 51 12.48 15.83 -10.06
N ASP A 52 11.18 15.63 -10.13
CA ASP A 52 10.24 15.72 -9.00
C ASP A 52 8.96 14.93 -9.33
N PHE A 53 8.06 14.80 -8.36
CA PHE A 53 6.74 14.24 -8.59
C PHE A 53 5.68 14.94 -7.73
N SER A 54 4.42 14.85 -8.14
CA SER A 54 3.27 15.36 -7.40
C SER A 54 2.26 14.24 -7.13
N ILE A 55 1.54 14.36 -6.01
CA ILE A 55 0.39 13.52 -5.71
C ILE A 55 -0.83 14.27 -6.22
N GLU A 56 -1.42 13.81 -7.32
CA GLU A 56 -2.59 14.44 -7.94
C GLU A 56 -3.89 14.01 -7.24
N GLN A 57 -3.92 12.77 -6.75
CA GLN A 57 -5.04 12.22 -6.01
C GLN A 57 -4.56 11.32 -4.89
N LEU A 58 -5.11 11.51 -3.69
CA LEU A 58 -4.87 10.65 -2.55
C LEU A 58 -5.51 9.26 -2.75
N PRO A 59 -5.03 8.23 -2.02
CA PRO A 59 -5.72 6.95 -1.98
C PRO A 59 -7.18 7.12 -1.57
N ALA A 60 -8.06 6.29 -2.12
CA ALA A 60 -9.47 6.27 -1.75
C ALA A 60 -9.69 5.92 -0.27
N LYS A 61 -8.74 5.22 0.33
CA LYS A 61 -8.75 4.87 1.75
C LYS A 61 -7.70 5.69 2.50
N THR A 62 -8.14 6.54 3.40
CA THR A 62 -7.29 7.36 4.28
C THR A 62 -7.57 7.11 5.77
N ILE A 63 -8.59 6.30 6.10
CA ILE A 63 -8.93 5.87 7.45
C ILE A 63 -8.86 4.36 7.50
N TYR A 64 -8.08 3.84 8.45
CA TYR A 64 -7.78 2.41 8.62
C TYR A 64 -8.23 1.91 9.97
N ALA A 65 -8.62 0.65 10.04
CA ALA A 65 -8.76 -0.07 11.31
C ALA A 65 -7.39 -0.59 11.78
N LEU A 66 -7.32 -0.98 13.04
CA LEU A 66 -6.13 -1.61 13.60
C LEU A 66 -5.82 -2.93 12.90
N GLY A 67 -4.56 -3.11 12.51
CA GLY A 67 -4.07 -4.31 11.82
C GLY A 67 -4.29 -4.33 10.31
N GLU A 68 -4.92 -3.33 9.72
CA GLU A 68 -5.09 -3.24 8.26
C GLU A 68 -3.79 -2.83 7.57
N ASN A 69 -3.60 -3.32 6.36
CA ASN A 69 -2.50 -2.91 5.49
C ASN A 69 -2.85 -1.63 4.74
N ILE A 70 -1.81 -0.90 4.32
CA ILE A 70 -2.00 0.27 3.46
C ILE A 70 -2.63 -0.15 2.13
N ASP A 71 -3.59 0.65 1.67
CA ASP A 71 -4.27 0.50 0.39
C ASP A 71 -4.01 1.75 -0.46
N LEU A 72 -3.32 1.57 -1.57
CA LEU A 72 -2.96 2.64 -2.49
C LEU A 72 -3.96 2.79 -3.66
N THR A 73 -5.08 2.07 -3.62
CA THR A 73 -6.13 2.16 -4.65
C THR A 73 -6.62 3.60 -4.76
N GLY A 74 -6.64 4.12 -5.97
CA GLY A 74 -7.03 5.51 -6.24
C GLY A 74 -5.90 6.53 -6.09
N LEU A 75 -4.73 6.15 -5.57
CA LEU A 75 -3.56 7.04 -5.56
C LEU A 75 -3.14 7.35 -7.01
N ASN A 76 -3.03 8.63 -7.33
CA ASN A 76 -2.51 9.08 -8.62
C ASN A 76 -1.30 9.99 -8.40
N VAL A 77 -0.18 9.60 -9.00
CA VAL A 77 1.11 10.30 -8.92
C VAL A 77 1.62 10.61 -10.31
N THR A 78 2.07 11.83 -10.51
CA THR A 78 2.65 12.30 -11.77
C THR A 78 4.09 12.73 -11.54
N GLY A 79 5.02 12.12 -12.29
CA GLY A 79 6.43 12.47 -12.31
C GLY A 79 6.72 13.54 -13.34
N LYS A 80 7.58 14.50 -12.98
CA LYS A 80 8.19 15.48 -13.86
C LYS A 80 9.62 15.04 -14.17
N TYR A 81 9.98 14.98 -15.45
CA TYR A 81 11.25 14.45 -15.91
C TYR A 81 12.12 15.55 -16.55
N ASP A 82 13.41 15.31 -16.65
CA ASP A 82 14.42 16.23 -17.21
C ASP A 82 14.23 16.54 -18.70
N ASP A 83 13.43 15.71 -19.41
CA ASP A 83 12.99 15.97 -20.79
C ASP A 83 11.80 16.94 -20.88
N GLY A 84 11.38 17.52 -19.75
CA GLY A 84 10.25 18.45 -19.62
C GLY A 84 8.88 17.80 -19.67
N LYS A 85 8.79 16.46 -19.80
CA LYS A 85 7.51 15.75 -19.85
C LYS A 85 7.03 15.30 -18.48
N GLN A 86 5.72 15.20 -18.36
CA GLN A 86 5.06 14.60 -17.21
C GLN A 86 4.52 13.23 -17.61
N ARG A 87 4.66 12.26 -16.67
CA ARG A 87 4.21 10.88 -16.88
C ARG A 87 3.61 10.32 -15.58
N PRO A 88 2.56 9.49 -15.68
CA PRO A 88 2.04 8.80 -14.50
C PRO A 88 3.11 7.85 -13.93
N VAL A 89 3.22 7.83 -12.61
CA VAL A 89 4.14 6.93 -11.88
C VAL A 89 3.31 5.98 -11.03
N LYS A 90 3.54 4.69 -11.21
CA LYS A 90 2.92 3.67 -10.36
C LYS A 90 3.72 3.54 -9.06
N VAL A 91 3.07 3.81 -7.94
CA VAL A 91 3.65 3.65 -6.60
C VAL A 91 3.41 2.22 -6.11
N THR A 92 4.44 1.61 -5.53
CA THR A 92 4.37 0.28 -4.92
C THR A 92 4.49 0.38 -3.40
N PRO A 93 4.03 -0.65 -2.63
CA PRO A 93 4.13 -0.63 -1.17
C PRO A 93 5.55 -0.46 -0.63
N GLU A 94 6.57 -0.93 -1.37
CA GLU A 94 7.99 -0.85 -0.98
C GLU A 94 8.51 0.61 -1.01
N GLN A 95 7.84 1.49 -1.74
CA GLN A 95 8.16 2.92 -1.82
C GLN A 95 7.48 3.73 -0.71
N ILE A 96 6.70 3.06 0.15
CA ILE A 96 5.95 3.69 1.23
C ILE A 96 6.67 3.49 2.57
N SER A 97 6.74 4.55 3.35
CA SER A 97 7.25 4.51 4.72
C SER A 97 6.36 5.33 5.66
N GLY A 98 6.52 5.10 6.96
CA GLY A 98 5.77 5.82 8.00
C GLY A 98 4.36 5.27 8.27
N PHE A 99 3.84 4.29 7.52
CA PHE A 99 2.55 3.68 7.80
C PHE A 99 2.65 2.59 8.87
N SER A 100 1.77 2.66 9.88
CA SER A 100 1.58 1.61 10.87
C SER A 100 0.14 1.65 11.39
N SER A 101 -0.54 0.53 11.36
CA SER A 101 -1.88 0.35 11.93
C SER A 101 -1.89 -0.40 13.27
N SER A 102 -0.75 -0.45 13.96
CA SER A 102 -0.61 -1.17 15.23
C SER A 102 -1.26 -0.46 16.42
N ALA A 103 -1.41 0.86 16.34
CA ALA A 103 -2.03 1.69 17.37
C ALA A 103 -2.90 2.78 16.75
N PRO A 104 -3.96 3.25 17.46
CA PRO A 104 -4.79 4.35 17.00
C PRO A 104 -3.98 5.65 16.92
N VAL A 105 -4.23 6.43 15.90
CA VAL A 105 -3.67 7.78 15.76
C VAL A 105 -4.53 8.62 14.83
N ASP A 106 -4.80 9.87 15.23
CA ASP A 106 -5.68 10.76 14.47
C ASP A 106 -5.03 11.27 13.19
N LYS A 107 -3.70 11.40 13.19
CA LYS A 107 -2.94 11.84 12.02
C LYS A 107 -1.58 11.16 11.99
N GLN A 108 -1.36 10.35 10.97
CA GLN A 108 -0.08 9.70 10.67
C GLN A 108 0.41 10.13 9.30
N GLU A 109 1.64 10.63 9.23
CA GLU A 109 2.28 10.97 7.96
C GLU A 109 2.82 9.70 7.29
N VAL A 110 2.44 9.53 6.03
CA VAL A 110 2.88 8.44 5.15
C VAL A 110 3.69 9.06 4.04
N THR A 111 4.91 8.59 3.85
CA THR A 111 5.86 9.14 2.88
C THR A 111 6.04 8.19 1.70
N ILE A 112 5.91 8.74 0.51
CA ILE A 112 6.25 8.09 -0.76
C ILE A 112 7.67 8.49 -1.13
N THR A 113 8.52 7.53 -1.47
CA THR A 113 9.88 7.76 -1.95
C THR A 113 10.06 7.16 -3.34
N ILE A 114 10.33 8.00 -4.33
CA ILE A 114 10.58 7.59 -5.73
C ILE A 114 11.91 8.21 -6.17
N GLU A 115 12.89 7.40 -6.53
CA GLU A 115 14.23 7.84 -6.97
C GLU A 115 14.83 8.91 -6.04
N GLY A 116 14.68 8.72 -4.71
CA GLY A 116 15.19 9.64 -3.70
C GLY A 116 14.39 10.92 -3.46
N LYS A 117 13.36 11.18 -4.27
CA LYS A 117 12.39 12.28 -4.04
C LYS A 117 11.32 11.81 -3.07
N GLN A 118 10.79 12.72 -2.25
CA GLN A 118 9.81 12.38 -1.22
C GLN A 118 8.61 13.32 -1.25
N LYS A 119 7.42 12.76 -1.10
CA LYS A 119 6.16 13.48 -0.82
C LYS A 119 5.39 12.71 0.23
N SER A 120 4.59 13.40 1.02
CA SER A 120 3.83 12.80 2.11
C SER A 120 2.36 13.11 2.01
N PHE A 121 1.56 12.23 2.57
CA PHE A 121 0.13 12.45 2.82
C PHE A 121 -0.22 11.89 4.21
N SER A 122 -1.38 12.27 4.73
CA SER A 122 -1.81 11.86 6.06
C SER A 122 -2.89 10.80 5.99
N VAL A 123 -2.84 9.85 6.93
CA VAL A 123 -3.89 8.88 7.19
C VAL A 123 -4.27 8.90 8.66
N GLN A 124 -5.42 8.30 9.00
CA GLN A 124 -5.89 8.09 10.36
C GLN A 124 -6.01 6.60 10.65
N ILE A 125 -5.64 6.19 11.86
CA ILE A 125 -5.87 4.84 12.35
C ILE A 125 -6.95 4.91 13.43
N SER A 126 -8.13 4.42 13.08
CA SER A 126 -9.29 4.40 13.98
C SER A 126 -9.09 3.38 15.08
N PRO A 127 -9.56 3.64 16.33
CA PRO A 127 -9.44 2.73 17.46
C PRO A 127 -10.42 1.55 17.39
N VAL A 128 -10.50 0.91 16.23
CA VAL A 128 -11.40 -0.23 15.98
C VAL A 128 -10.69 -1.38 15.30
N ARG A 129 -11.18 -2.60 15.49
CA ARG A 129 -10.80 -3.78 14.71
C ARG A 129 -11.96 -4.22 13.82
N VAL A 130 -11.62 -4.68 12.64
CA VAL A 130 -12.59 -5.13 11.65
C VAL A 130 -12.14 -6.48 11.09
N GLU A 131 -13.04 -7.44 11.06
CA GLU A 131 -12.82 -8.75 10.44
C GLU A 131 -13.95 -9.07 9.46
N ASN A 132 -13.61 -9.36 8.23
CA ASN A 132 -14.56 -9.67 7.17
C ASN A 132 -15.71 -8.63 7.04
N GLY A 133 -15.37 -7.34 7.22
CA GLY A 133 -16.34 -6.26 7.17
C GLY A 133 -17.16 -6.05 8.45
N VAL A 134 -16.97 -6.86 9.47
CA VAL A 134 -17.67 -6.75 10.76
C VAL A 134 -16.79 -6.04 11.78
N LEU A 135 -17.36 -5.05 12.46
CA LEU A 135 -16.71 -4.40 13.61
C LEU A 135 -16.60 -5.40 14.76
N THR A 136 -15.39 -5.79 15.13
CA THR A 136 -15.15 -6.82 16.18
C THR A 136 -14.72 -6.23 17.50
N GLU A 137 -14.08 -5.06 17.49
CA GLU A 137 -13.63 -4.41 18.72
C GLU A 137 -13.67 -2.88 18.57
N VAL A 138 -14.00 -2.19 19.67
CA VAL A 138 -13.86 -0.75 19.83
C VAL A 138 -13.00 -0.50 21.06
N LEU A 139 -11.84 0.15 20.87
CA LEU A 139 -10.94 0.45 21.95
C LEU A 139 -11.50 1.57 22.83
N LYS A 140 -11.23 1.46 24.13
CA LYS A 140 -11.64 2.46 25.15
C LYS A 140 -10.69 3.66 25.16
N GLY A 141 -11.16 4.77 25.72
CA GLY A 141 -10.35 5.96 25.94
C GLY A 141 -10.32 6.95 24.79
N HIS A 142 -11.20 6.78 23.81
CA HIS A 142 -11.37 7.70 22.69
C HIS A 142 -12.73 8.39 22.76
N ASN A 143 -12.76 9.72 22.55
CA ASN A 143 -14.00 10.50 22.56
C ASN A 143 -14.75 10.47 21.23
N GLU A 144 -14.03 10.29 20.14
CA GLU A 144 -14.58 10.22 18.78
C GLU A 144 -14.08 8.98 18.08
N ILE A 145 -14.96 8.32 17.35
CA ILE A 145 -14.66 7.18 16.48
C ILE A 145 -15.11 7.52 15.06
N ILE A 146 -14.19 7.46 14.12
CA ILE A 146 -14.50 7.54 12.69
C ILE A 146 -14.29 6.14 12.12
N LEU A 147 -15.37 5.52 11.64
CA LEU A 147 -15.30 4.17 11.11
C LEU A 147 -14.65 4.15 9.73
N PRO A 148 -13.68 3.26 9.49
CA PRO A 148 -13.08 3.08 8.18
C PRO A 148 -14.06 2.40 7.20
N ASN A 149 -13.88 2.62 5.90
CA ASN A 149 -14.75 2.08 4.85
C ASN A 149 -14.76 0.54 4.76
N SER A 150 -13.86 -0.12 5.46
CA SER A 150 -13.86 -1.58 5.64
C SER A 150 -15.01 -2.08 6.52
N VAL A 151 -15.63 -1.24 7.37
CA VAL A 151 -16.77 -1.63 8.19
C VAL A 151 -18.02 -1.69 7.33
N LYS A 152 -18.62 -2.89 7.25
CA LYS A 152 -19.89 -3.14 6.55
C LYS A 152 -21.02 -3.43 7.52
N SER A 153 -20.69 -3.94 8.71
CA SER A 153 -21.66 -4.28 9.73
C SER A 153 -21.18 -3.89 11.13
N ILE A 154 -22.04 -3.25 11.87
CA ILE A 154 -21.89 -3.00 13.30
C ILE A 154 -22.71 -4.05 14.03
N PRO A 155 -22.12 -4.97 14.79
CA PRO A 155 -22.87 -6.05 15.44
C PRO A 155 -23.70 -5.54 16.63
N LYS A 156 -24.56 -6.41 17.13
CA LYS A 156 -25.35 -6.17 18.34
C LYS A 156 -24.46 -5.72 19.49
N ALA A 157 -24.85 -4.61 20.14
CA ALA A 157 -24.22 -4.07 21.31
C ALA A 157 -22.74 -3.65 21.15
N ALA A 158 -22.27 -3.37 19.93
CA ALA A 158 -20.86 -3.06 19.62
C ALA A 158 -20.29 -1.87 20.43
N PHE A 159 -21.09 -0.83 20.65
CA PHE A 159 -20.74 0.35 21.45
C PHE A 159 -21.41 0.35 22.83
N ARG A 160 -21.92 -0.80 23.30
CA ARG A 160 -22.61 -0.88 24.57
C ARG A 160 -21.71 -0.46 25.74
N GLY A 161 -22.18 0.49 26.53
CA GLY A 161 -21.45 0.99 27.69
C GLY A 161 -20.16 1.73 27.35
N SER A 162 -19.95 2.10 26.09
CA SER A 162 -18.79 2.90 25.68
C SER A 162 -18.90 4.34 26.18
N GLN A 163 -17.75 4.95 26.46
CA GLN A 163 -17.62 6.37 26.83
C GLN A 163 -17.11 7.16 25.63
N ILE A 164 -17.88 7.14 24.55
CA ILE A 164 -17.58 7.81 23.29
C ILE A 164 -18.64 8.89 23.11
N ASN A 165 -18.24 10.11 22.75
CA ASN A 165 -19.16 11.20 22.56
C ASN A 165 -19.69 11.24 21.11
N LYS A 166 -18.86 10.87 20.13
CA LYS A 166 -19.21 10.97 18.72
C LYS A 166 -18.78 9.73 17.96
N VAL A 167 -19.66 9.24 17.08
CA VAL A 167 -19.35 8.19 16.12
C VAL A 167 -19.71 8.67 14.71
N VAL A 168 -18.73 8.64 13.82
CA VAL A 168 -18.92 8.93 12.39
C VAL A 168 -18.96 7.59 11.66
N LEU A 169 -20.13 7.26 11.10
CA LEU A 169 -20.35 6.05 10.33
C LEU A 169 -19.79 6.25 8.91
N ASN A 170 -19.22 5.21 8.36
CA ASN A 170 -18.59 5.25 7.04
C ASN A 170 -19.61 5.05 5.92
N GLU A 171 -19.30 5.60 4.76
CA GLU A 171 -20.02 5.30 3.52
C GLU A 171 -19.93 3.79 3.18
N GLY A 172 -21.06 3.20 2.80
CA GLY A 172 -21.15 1.78 2.51
C GLY A 172 -21.29 0.86 3.72
N LEU A 173 -21.60 1.41 4.92
CA LEU A 173 -22.13 0.64 6.05
C LEU A 173 -23.49 0.05 5.66
N GLN A 174 -23.69 -1.24 5.91
CA GLN A 174 -24.88 -1.98 5.47
C GLN A 174 -25.84 -2.29 6.60
N SER A 175 -25.33 -2.46 7.83
CA SER A 175 -26.18 -2.84 8.96
C SER A 175 -25.67 -2.36 10.29
N ILE A 176 -26.62 -2.05 11.18
CA ILE A 176 -26.38 -1.72 12.59
C ILE A 176 -27.24 -2.70 13.41
N GLY A 177 -26.59 -3.48 14.25
CA GLY A 177 -27.23 -4.47 15.07
C GLY A 177 -28.01 -3.89 16.26
N ASP A 178 -28.91 -4.70 16.81
CA ASP A 178 -29.73 -4.33 17.94
C ASP A 178 -28.93 -3.80 19.12
N MET A 179 -29.41 -2.74 19.75
CA MET A 179 -28.77 -2.15 20.92
C MET A 179 -27.30 -1.78 20.72
N ALA A 180 -26.86 -1.50 19.47
CA ALA A 180 -25.47 -1.19 19.16
C ALA A 180 -24.90 -0.11 20.07
N PHE A 181 -25.67 0.94 20.37
CA PHE A 181 -25.30 2.06 21.23
C PHE A 181 -25.96 2.05 22.62
N PHE A 182 -26.53 0.92 23.05
CA PHE A 182 -27.27 0.83 24.30
C PHE A 182 -26.36 1.17 25.51
N ASN A 183 -26.85 2.05 26.40
CA ASN A 183 -26.12 2.49 27.59
C ASN A 183 -24.71 3.06 27.30
N SER A 184 -24.53 3.67 26.13
CA SER A 184 -23.32 4.43 25.76
C SER A 184 -23.49 5.92 26.09
N THR A 185 -22.39 6.66 26.15
CA THR A 185 -22.41 8.13 26.28
C THR A 185 -22.46 8.86 24.94
N VAL A 186 -22.69 8.15 23.83
CA VAL A 186 -22.73 8.75 22.50
C VAL A 186 -23.81 9.82 22.42
N GLN A 187 -23.39 11.03 22.08
CA GLN A 187 -24.27 12.20 21.93
C GLN A 187 -24.53 12.50 20.45
N GLU A 188 -23.60 12.15 19.58
CA GLU A 188 -23.69 12.42 18.16
C GLU A 188 -23.33 11.16 17.34
N VAL A 189 -24.22 10.81 16.42
CA VAL A 189 -23.94 9.80 15.39
C VAL A 189 -24.10 10.47 14.03
N VAL A 190 -23.00 10.55 13.29
CA VAL A 190 -23.02 11.07 11.92
C VAL A 190 -23.28 9.89 10.99
N PHE A 191 -24.39 9.94 10.28
CA PHE A 191 -24.79 8.88 9.33
C PHE A 191 -24.21 9.15 7.95
N PRO A 192 -23.84 8.10 7.19
CA PRO A 192 -23.46 8.24 5.80
C PRO A 192 -24.66 8.66 4.95
N THR A 193 -24.37 9.28 3.81
CA THR A 193 -25.40 9.71 2.86
C THR A 193 -26.08 8.54 2.15
N THR A 194 -25.49 7.37 2.21
CA THR A 194 -25.91 6.13 1.52
C THR A 194 -26.79 5.21 2.38
N LEU A 195 -27.05 5.53 3.64
CA LEU A 195 -27.97 4.78 4.50
C LEU A 195 -29.42 5.24 4.21
N GLU A 196 -30.20 4.35 3.59
CA GLU A 196 -31.66 4.47 3.40
C GLU A 196 -32.42 3.83 4.56
#